data_dd60c2a5c89dc98b6b065df8ec52318b
#
_entry.id   dd60c2a5c89dc98b6b065df8ec52318b
#
_cell.length_a   1.000
_cell.length_b   1.000
_cell.length_c   1.000
_cell.angle_alpha   90.00
_cell.angle_beta   90.00
_cell.angle_gamma   90.00
#
_symmetry.space_group_name_H-M   'P 1'
#
loop_
_entity.id
_entity.type
_entity.pdbx_description
1 polymer ?
#
loop_
_entity_poly.entity_id
_entity_poly.type
_entity_poly.pdbx_seq_one_letter_code
_entity_poly.pdbx_strand_id
1 'polypeptide(L)'
;DWYFMGYGHDYKKALGDYTQVGGKQPMPPLYALGYWYSRYWKYSQRDYVNLVSEIQANHIPLDVMILDMDWHTEGWTGWTWDKSLFSDPKALLSWMHGRKLKVSLNLHPADGVDSDEDGFEQLRTDMGLPSTTTVVPWTLEKHTFYHNMFKDIIHPLEDYGVDFWWIDWQQNLMNPRMSGLSETFWCNHVFYNDMKQHRPEVRPLIFHRWGGLGSHRYPI
;
A
#
# COMPACT_ATOMS: atom_id res chain seq x y z
N ASP A 1 3.02 26.92 -13.92
CA ASP A 1 4.25 27.65 -13.57
C ASP A 1 5.47 26.91 -14.11
N TRP A 2 6.53 27.64 -14.38
CA TRP A 2 7.81 27.10 -14.82
C TRP A 2 8.90 27.50 -13.83
N TYR A 3 9.74 26.51 -13.46
CA TYR A 3 10.89 26.74 -12.60
C TYR A 3 12.16 26.39 -13.37
N PHE A 4 13.08 27.35 -13.49
CA PHE A 4 14.39 27.11 -14.06
C PHE A 4 15.41 26.92 -12.94
N MET A 5 16.09 25.77 -12.95
CA MET A 5 17.08 25.39 -11.94
C MET A 5 18.45 25.21 -12.59
N GLY A 6 19.28 26.28 -12.57
CA GLY A 6 20.61 26.28 -13.20
C GLY A 6 21.72 26.27 -12.16
N TYR A 7 22.21 25.10 -11.76
CA TYR A 7 23.19 24.94 -10.68
C TYR A 7 24.54 24.38 -11.13
N GLY A 8 24.73 24.10 -12.43
CA GLY A 8 25.92 23.41 -12.91
C GLY A 8 26.12 22.09 -12.19
N HIS A 9 27.23 21.95 -11.48
CA HIS A 9 27.55 20.73 -10.73
C HIS A 9 27.20 20.82 -9.22
N ASP A 10 26.54 21.86 -8.77
CA ASP A 10 26.11 21.99 -7.36
C ASP A 10 24.79 21.25 -7.13
N TYR A 11 24.85 19.92 -7.17
CA TYR A 11 23.69 19.04 -7.03
C TYR A 11 23.04 19.14 -5.64
N LYS A 12 23.84 19.39 -4.59
CA LYS A 12 23.30 19.51 -3.22
C LYS A 12 22.42 20.76 -3.10
N LYS A 13 22.88 21.88 -3.67
CA LYS A 13 22.08 23.11 -3.68
C LYS A 13 20.84 22.94 -4.54
N ALA A 14 20.95 22.31 -5.71
CA ALA A 14 19.80 22.02 -6.59
C ALA A 14 18.72 21.21 -5.85
N LEU A 15 19.10 20.14 -5.17
CA LEU A 15 18.18 19.33 -4.37
C LEU A 15 17.60 20.11 -3.19
N GLY A 16 18.43 20.90 -2.49
CA GLY A 16 17.98 21.72 -1.37
C GLY A 16 16.92 22.75 -1.81
N ASP A 17 17.15 23.44 -2.91
CA ASP A 17 16.20 24.44 -3.45
C ASP A 17 14.95 23.75 -4.03
N TYR A 18 15.11 22.57 -4.67
CA TYR A 18 13.98 21.80 -5.14
C TYR A 18 13.04 21.40 -3.99
N THR A 19 13.57 21.04 -2.80
CA THR A 19 12.73 20.69 -1.66
C THR A 19 11.91 21.86 -1.10
N GLN A 20 12.26 23.11 -1.42
CA GLN A 20 11.42 24.26 -1.06
C GLN A 20 10.15 24.32 -1.92
N VAL A 21 10.20 23.82 -3.14
CA VAL A 21 9.07 23.78 -4.08
C VAL A 21 8.33 22.44 -3.96
N GLY A 22 9.06 21.32 -4.05
CA GLY A 22 8.50 19.98 -4.07
C GLY A 22 8.16 19.41 -2.70
N GLY A 23 8.59 20.07 -1.62
CA GLY A 23 8.45 19.58 -0.25
C GLY A 23 9.63 18.70 0.18
N LYS A 24 9.79 18.54 1.48
CA LYS A 24 10.85 17.72 2.08
C LYS A 24 10.48 16.26 2.11
N GLN A 25 11.47 15.40 1.93
CA GLN A 25 11.29 13.96 2.14
C GLN A 25 11.21 13.67 3.65
N PRO A 26 10.15 13.00 4.12
CA PRO A 26 10.09 12.49 5.48
C PRO A 26 11.14 11.40 5.72
N MET A 27 11.56 11.25 6.97
CA MET A 27 12.48 10.16 7.33
C MET A 27 11.76 8.82 7.23
N PRO A 28 12.19 7.90 6.36
CA PRO A 28 11.59 6.58 6.26
C PRO A 28 11.87 5.73 7.50
N PRO A 29 11.08 4.70 7.77
CA PRO A 29 11.41 3.73 8.81
C PRO A 29 12.68 2.93 8.45
N LEU A 30 13.43 2.49 9.46
CA LEU A 30 14.72 1.85 9.24
C LEU A 30 14.62 0.57 8.39
N TYR A 31 13.59 -0.23 8.58
CA TYR A 31 13.37 -1.46 7.80
C TYR A 31 13.22 -1.22 6.29
N ALA A 32 12.84 0.00 5.88
CA ALA A 32 12.77 0.36 4.46
C ALA A 32 14.13 0.30 3.74
N LEU A 33 15.23 0.43 4.50
CA LEU A 33 16.60 0.37 4.00
C LEU A 33 17.21 -1.03 4.12
N GLY A 34 16.46 -2.00 4.61
CA GLY A 34 16.88 -3.39 4.78
C GLY A 34 16.62 -4.27 3.55
N TYR A 35 16.69 -5.58 3.76
CA TYR A 35 16.43 -6.54 2.70
C TYR A 35 14.93 -6.90 2.65
N TRP A 36 14.36 -6.80 1.46
CA TRP A 36 12.97 -7.13 1.16
C TRP A 36 12.92 -8.36 0.27
N TYR A 37 12.10 -9.34 0.63
CA TYR A 37 11.79 -10.47 -0.23
C TYR A 37 10.41 -10.28 -0.86
N SER A 38 10.35 -10.35 -2.17
CA SER A 38 9.12 -10.37 -2.97
C SER A 38 9.28 -11.34 -4.14
N ARG A 39 8.23 -12.09 -4.44
CA ARG A 39 8.16 -12.94 -5.61
C ARG A 39 6.70 -13.10 -6.03
N TYR A 40 6.42 -12.83 -7.30
CA TYR A 40 5.14 -13.21 -7.90
C TYR A 40 5.09 -14.73 -8.03
N TRP A 41 4.45 -15.37 -7.07
CA TRP A 41 4.32 -16.82 -6.97
C TRP A 41 3.19 -17.17 -6.01
N LYS A 42 2.38 -18.19 -6.36
CA LYS A 42 1.28 -18.63 -5.53
C LYS A 42 1.78 -19.41 -4.32
N TYR A 43 2.19 -18.68 -3.29
CA TYR A 43 2.60 -19.25 -2.01
C TYR A 43 1.40 -19.49 -1.09
N SER A 44 1.43 -20.62 -0.37
CA SER A 44 0.59 -20.82 0.79
C SER A 44 1.22 -20.24 2.07
N GLN A 45 0.43 -20.12 3.12
CA GLN A 45 0.91 -19.79 4.47
C GLN A 45 2.11 -20.65 4.88
N ARG A 46 2.04 -21.94 4.60
CA ARG A 46 3.13 -22.89 4.92
C ARG A 46 4.39 -22.61 4.12
N ASP A 47 4.25 -22.24 2.87
CA ASP A 47 5.40 -21.93 2.01
C ASP A 47 6.13 -20.68 2.52
N TYR A 48 5.40 -19.65 2.96
CA TYR A 48 6.01 -18.47 3.58
C TYR A 48 6.74 -18.82 4.88
N VAL A 49 6.15 -19.68 5.72
CA VAL A 49 6.82 -20.13 6.95
C VAL A 49 8.11 -20.88 6.63
N ASN A 50 8.09 -21.77 5.65
CA ASN A 50 9.27 -22.53 5.23
C ASN A 50 10.34 -21.59 4.65
N LEU A 51 9.95 -20.68 3.75
CA LEU A 51 10.84 -19.71 3.11
C LEU A 51 11.55 -18.81 4.13
N VAL A 52 10.81 -18.19 5.04
CA VAL A 52 11.40 -17.35 6.09
C VAL A 52 12.34 -18.16 6.99
N SER A 53 11.94 -19.39 7.34
CA SER A 53 12.77 -20.26 8.16
C SER A 53 14.08 -20.63 7.46
N GLU A 54 14.03 -20.91 6.17
CA GLU A 54 15.22 -21.22 5.34
C GLU A 54 16.16 -19.99 5.22
N ILE A 55 15.62 -18.82 4.93
CA ILE A 55 16.37 -17.56 4.87
C ILE A 55 17.10 -17.32 6.19
N GLN A 56 16.41 -17.48 7.32
CA GLN A 56 16.99 -17.27 8.65
C GLN A 56 18.03 -18.35 9.01
N ALA A 57 17.78 -19.62 8.65
CA ALA A 57 18.73 -20.71 8.88
C ALA A 57 20.04 -20.52 8.10
N ASN A 58 19.99 -19.86 6.95
CA ASN A 58 21.15 -19.50 6.14
C ASN A 58 21.79 -18.15 6.57
N HIS A 59 21.35 -17.56 7.68
CA HIS A 59 21.84 -16.27 8.21
C HIS A 59 21.74 -15.11 7.20
N ILE A 60 20.75 -15.17 6.30
CA ILE A 60 20.46 -14.09 5.37
C ILE A 60 19.61 -13.05 6.10
N PRO A 61 20.04 -11.77 6.15
CA PRO A 61 19.23 -10.71 6.73
C PRO A 61 17.91 -10.58 5.97
N LEU A 62 16.80 -10.42 6.68
CA LEU A 62 15.49 -10.18 6.11
C LEU A 62 14.75 -9.20 7.01
N ASP A 63 14.25 -8.13 6.44
CA ASP A 63 13.54 -7.07 7.16
C ASP A 63 12.07 -7.00 6.76
N VAL A 64 11.78 -7.24 5.47
CA VAL A 64 10.42 -7.12 4.92
C VAL A 64 10.06 -8.34 4.10
N MET A 65 8.87 -8.87 4.36
CA MET A 65 8.22 -9.88 3.54
C MET A 65 7.06 -9.26 2.78
N ILE A 66 7.09 -9.36 1.46
CA ILE A 66 5.98 -8.98 0.59
C ILE A 66 5.15 -10.21 0.26
N LEU A 67 3.85 -10.13 0.47
CA LEU A 67 2.89 -11.08 -0.08
C LEU A 67 2.31 -10.47 -1.36
N ASP A 68 2.65 -11.09 -2.48
CA ASP A 68 2.19 -10.65 -3.78
C ASP A 68 0.71 -11.02 -3.99
N MET A 69 0.13 -10.65 -5.12
CA MET A 69 -1.32 -10.63 -5.36
C MET A 69 -2.09 -11.91 -5.01
N ASP A 70 -1.45 -13.07 -4.97
CA ASP A 70 -2.10 -14.34 -4.57
C ASP A 70 -2.46 -14.43 -3.07
N TRP A 71 -2.30 -13.36 -2.28
CA TRP A 71 -2.78 -13.32 -0.91
C TRP A 71 -4.31 -13.26 -0.83
N HIS A 72 -4.96 -12.66 -1.83
CA HIS A 72 -6.40 -12.53 -1.93
C HIS A 72 -7.02 -13.57 -2.87
N THR A 73 -8.34 -13.67 -2.85
CA THR A 73 -9.13 -14.52 -3.74
C THR A 73 -8.89 -14.17 -5.21
N GLU A 74 -9.31 -15.07 -6.11
CA GLU A 74 -9.04 -14.96 -7.55
C GLU A 74 -9.37 -13.58 -8.12
N GLY A 75 -8.58 -13.18 -9.12
CA GLY A 75 -8.74 -11.93 -9.83
C GLY A 75 -7.51 -11.04 -9.71
N TRP A 76 -7.59 -9.90 -10.36
CA TRP A 76 -6.53 -8.90 -10.38
C TRP A 76 -6.64 -7.94 -9.19
N THR A 77 -7.85 -7.46 -8.91
CA THR A 77 -8.20 -6.70 -7.73
C THR A 77 -8.80 -7.63 -6.69
N GLY A 78 -8.40 -7.52 -5.42
CA GLY A 78 -8.99 -8.32 -4.34
C GLY A 78 -8.66 -7.75 -2.96
N TRP A 79 -9.58 -7.98 -2.02
CA TRP A 79 -9.52 -7.46 -0.66
C TRP A 79 -9.75 -8.55 0.39
N THR A 80 -10.05 -9.76 -0.05
CA THR A 80 -10.40 -10.90 0.81
C THR A 80 -9.28 -11.94 0.80
N TRP A 81 -8.80 -12.32 1.98
CA TRP A 81 -7.79 -13.35 2.11
C TRP A 81 -8.23 -14.68 1.48
N ASP A 82 -7.42 -15.23 0.59
CA ASP A 82 -7.63 -16.59 0.10
C ASP A 82 -7.42 -17.61 1.22
N LYS A 83 -8.51 -18.05 1.85
CA LYS A 83 -8.49 -19.02 2.95
C LYS A 83 -8.00 -20.41 2.56
N SER A 84 -7.96 -20.72 1.27
CA SER A 84 -7.38 -21.97 0.77
C SER A 84 -5.86 -21.99 0.86
N LEU A 85 -5.24 -20.81 0.74
CA LEU A 85 -3.79 -20.60 0.87
C LEU A 85 -3.40 -20.14 2.28
N PHE A 86 -4.21 -19.29 2.90
CA PHE A 86 -3.97 -18.65 4.18
C PHE A 86 -5.10 -18.98 5.16
N SER A 87 -5.03 -20.16 5.79
CA SER A 87 -6.07 -20.62 6.73
C SER A 87 -6.19 -19.71 7.97
N ASP A 88 -5.09 -19.10 8.40
CA ASP A 88 -5.04 -18.14 9.50
C ASP A 88 -4.01 -17.03 9.19
N PRO A 89 -4.39 -16.02 8.41
CA PRO A 89 -3.50 -14.91 8.06
C PRO A 89 -2.99 -14.16 9.29
N LYS A 90 -3.83 -13.96 10.30
CA LYS A 90 -3.46 -13.25 11.53
C LYS A 90 -2.36 -13.97 12.29
N ALA A 91 -2.44 -15.29 12.40
CA ALA A 91 -1.38 -16.09 13.00
C ALA A 91 -0.09 -16.02 12.19
N LEU A 92 -0.17 -16.03 10.84
CA LEU A 92 1.00 -15.90 9.97
C LEU A 92 1.71 -14.56 10.18
N LEU A 93 0.97 -13.44 10.13
CA LEU A 93 1.55 -12.11 10.27
C LEU A 93 2.14 -11.92 11.68
N SER A 94 1.43 -12.38 12.72
CA SER A 94 1.95 -12.38 14.09
C SER A 94 3.24 -13.20 14.22
N TRP A 95 3.32 -14.36 13.56
CA TRP A 95 4.53 -15.19 13.53
C TRP A 95 5.71 -14.49 12.83
N MET A 96 5.44 -13.76 11.74
CA MET A 96 6.45 -12.93 11.07
C MET A 96 6.91 -11.77 11.95
N HIS A 97 6.00 -11.07 12.61
CA HIS A 97 6.32 -10.01 13.57
C HIS A 97 7.17 -10.51 14.74
N GLY A 98 6.89 -11.71 15.26
CA GLY A 98 7.71 -12.36 16.27
C GLY A 98 9.18 -12.59 15.84
N ARG A 99 9.43 -12.54 14.52
CA ARG A 99 10.75 -12.62 13.88
C ARG A 99 11.31 -11.26 13.47
N LYS A 100 10.64 -10.19 13.89
CA LYS A 100 10.98 -8.78 13.58
C LYS A 100 10.85 -8.43 12.11
N LEU A 101 10.07 -9.19 11.34
CA LEU A 101 9.77 -8.86 9.96
C LEU A 101 8.62 -7.88 9.89
N LYS A 102 8.66 -7.03 8.87
CA LYS A 102 7.53 -6.22 8.42
C LYS A 102 6.85 -6.89 7.24
N VAL A 103 5.55 -6.72 7.14
CA VAL A 103 4.75 -7.39 6.10
C VAL A 103 3.97 -6.37 5.29
N SER A 104 4.03 -6.50 3.97
CA SER A 104 3.23 -5.72 3.04
C SER A 104 2.45 -6.63 2.11
N LEU A 105 1.25 -6.20 1.75
CA LEU A 105 0.42 -6.85 0.75
C LEU A 105 0.41 -6.01 -0.53
N ASN A 106 0.41 -6.70 -1.67
CA ASN A 106 0.24 -6.08 -2.99
C ASN A 106 -1.22 -5.71 -3.23
N LEU A 107 -1.47 -4.55 -3.82
CA LEU A 107 -2.80 -4.05 -4.17
C LEU A 107 -2.88 -3.61 -5.63
N HIS A 108 -3.98 -3.98 -6.29
CA HIS A 108 -4.40 -3.51 -7.61
C HIS A 108 -5.82 -2.93 -7.50
N PRO A 109 -5.99 -1.68 -7.03
CA PRO A 109 -7.26 -1.22 -6.49
C PRO A 109 -8.28 -0.72 -7.51
N ALA A 110 -7.91 -0.59 -8.79
CA ALA A 110 -8.68 0.20 -9.76
C ALA A 110 -10.08 -0.35 -10.09
N ASP A 111 -10.31 -1.65 -9.94
CA ASP A 111 -11.61 -2.26 -10.23
C ASP A 111 -12.64 -2.04 -9.10
N GLY A 112 -12.18 -1.47 -7.97
CA GLY A 112 -13.04 -1.19 -6.83
C GLY A 112 -13.20 -2.38 -5.89
N VAL A 113 -14.36 -2.49 -5.24
CA VAL A 113 -14.68 -3.57 -4.30
C VAL A 113 -15.90 -4.31 -4.80
N ASP A 114 -15.75 -5.59 -5.12
CA ASP A 114 -16.83 -6.44 -5.64
C ASP A 114 -17.68 -7.02 -4.50
N SER A 115 -18.88 -7.49 -4.84
CA SER A 115 -19.89 -7.96 -3.89
C SER A 115 -19.52 -9.25 -3.15
N ASP A 116 -18.53 -9.98 -3.60
CA ASP A 116 -18.00 -11.20 -2.96
C ASP A 116 -16.84 -10.92 -1.99
N GLU A 117 -16.40 -9.66 -1.89
CA GLU A 117 -15.33 -9.26 -0.99
C GLU A 117 -15.79 -9.09 0.46
N ASP A 118 -14.92 -9.48 1.39
CA ASP A 118 -15.11 -9.21 2.81
C ASP A 118 -15.23 -7.68 3.05
N GLY A 119 -16.25 -7.26 3.80
CA GLY A 119 -16.52 -5.85 4.08
C GLY A 119 -17.31 -5.11 3.00
N PHE A 120 -17.57 -5.70 1.82
CA PHE A 120 -18.34 -5.05 0.76
C PHE A 120 -19.70 -4.52 1.23
N GLU A 121 -20.48 -5.32 1.93
CA GLU A 121 -21.81 -4.93 2.39
C GLU A 121 -21.78 -3.74 3.37
N GLN A 122 -20.76 -3.67 4.22
CA GLN A 122 -20.56 -2.54 5.12
C GLN A 122 -20.18 -1.30 4.31
N LEU A 123 -19.21 -1.40 3.43
CA LEU A 123 -18.79 -0.30 2.55
C LEU A 123 -19.95 0.22 1.69
N ARG A 124 -20.70 -0.70 1.04
CA ARG A 124 -21.87 -0.34 0.25
C ARG A 124 -22.90 0.45 1.05
N THR A 125 -23.18 0.01 2.27
CA THR A 125 -24.14 0.64 3.18
C THR A 125 -23.65 2.02 3.62
N ASP A 126 -22.42 2.16 4.04
CA ASP A 126 -21.83 3.41 4.51
C ASP A 126 -21.65 4.43 3.37
N MET A 127 -21.52 3.93 2.13
CA MET A 127 -21.58 4.76 0.93
C MET A 127 -23.01 5.17 0.53
N GLY A 128 -24.06 4.65 1.19
CA GLY A 128 -25.45 4.91 0.86
C GLY A 128 -25.89 4.37 -0.51
N LEU A 129 -25.22 3.29 -0.99
CA LEU A 129 -25.51 2.71 -2.31
C LEU A 129 -26.67 1.71 -2.23
N PRO A 130 -27.43 1.53 -3.34
CA PRO A 130 -28.53 0.59 -3.39
C PRO A 130 -28.11 -0.85 -3.08
N SER A 131 -29.03 -1.65 -2.53
CA SER A 131 -28.79 -3.09 -2.26
C SER A 131 -28.55 -3.92 -3.54
N THR A 132 -28.86 -3.37 -4.71
CA THR A 132 -28.59 -3.97 -6.02
C THR A 132 -27.19 -3.67 -6.57
N THR A 133 -26.41 -2.87 -5.85
CA THR A 133 -25.02 -2.59 -6.22
C THR A 133 -24.18 -3.85 -6.05
N THR A 134 -23.43 -4.22 -7.06
CA THR A 134 -22.54 -5.39 -7.07
C THR A 134 -21.05 -5.00 -7.01
N VAL A 135 -20.73 -3.75 -7.32
CA VAL A 135 -19.37 -3.22 -7.25
C VAL A 135 -19.39 -1.81 -6.69
N VAL A 136 -18.59 -1.53 -5.67
CA VAL A 136 -18.31 -0.16 -5.25
C VAL A 136 -17.09 0.32 -6.06
N PRO A 137 -17.27 1.27 -7.00
CA PRO A 137 -16.21 1.67 -7.89
C PRO A 137 -15.10 2.45 -7.17
N TRP A 138 -13.86 2.25 -7.62
CA TRP A 138 -12.72 3.01 -7.11
C TRP A 138 -12.85 4.50 -7.45
N THR A 139 -13.13 5.31 -6.46
CA THR A 139 -13.35 6.77 -6.61
C THR A 139 -12.61 7.52 -5.51
N LEU A 140 -11.29 7.30 -5.42
CA LEU A 140 -10.43 7.80 -4.34
C LEU A 140 -10.41 9.33 -4.23
N GLU A 141 -10.81 10.04 -5.30
CA GLU A 141 -10.98 11.48 -5.31
C GLU A 141 -12.19 11.97 -4.49
N LYS A 142 -13.09 11.06 -4.08
CA LYS A 142 -14.27 11.38 -3.25
C LYS A 142 -13.96 11.11 -1.79
N HIS A 143 -14.06 12.15 -0.96
CA HIS A 143 -13.80 12.02 0.48
C HIS A 143 -14.64 10.91 1.13
N THR A 144 -15.93 10.82 0.80
CA THR A 144 -16.82 9.78 1.32
C THR A 144 -16.32 8.38 0.98
N PHE A 145 -15.81 8.18 -0.25
CA PHE A 145 -15.29 6.88 -0.66
C PHE A 145 -14.03 6.53 0.13
N TYR A 146 -12.99 7.36 0.09
CA TYR A 146 -11.74 6.96 0.74
C TYR A 146 -11.90 6.81 2.26
N HIS A 147 -12.74 7.65 2.91
CA HIS A 147 -12.99 7.51 4.34
C HIS A 147 -13.60 6.13 4.68
N ASN A 148 -14.65 5.72 3.96
CA ASN A 148 -15.30 4.44 4.20
C ASN A 148 -14.44 3.26 3.72
N MET A 149 -13.73 3.42 2.59
CA MET A 149 -12.79 2.39 2.09
C MET A 149 -11.70 2.07 3.12
N PHE A 150 -11.11 3.08 3.75
CA PHE A 150 -10.12 2.84 4.79
C PHE A 150 -10.76 2.20 6.03
N LYS A 151 -11.87 2.72 6.49
CA LYS A 151 -12.57 2.22 7.68
C LYS A 151 -13.05 0.77 7.51
N ASP A 152 -13.64 0.44 6.37
CA ASP A 152 -14.40 -0.81 6.19
C ASP A 152 -13.57 -1.93 5.54
N ILE A 153 -12.50 -1.59 4.81
CA ILE A 153 -11.66 -2.53 4.07
C ILE A 153 -10.20 -2.51 4.54
N ILE A 154 -9.55 -1.33 4.50
CA ILE A 154 -8.10 -1.23 4.72
C ILE A 154 -7.72 -1.46 6.18
N HIS A 155 -8.35 -0.74 7.12
CA HIS A 155 -8.04 -0.87 8.54
C HIS A 155 -8.33 -2.28 9.09
N PRO A 156 -9.42 -2.98 8.73
CA PRO A 156 -9.60 -4.39 9.09
C PRO A 156 -8.47 -5.30 8.62
N LEU A 157 -7.91 -5.07 7.42
CA LEU A 157 -6.74 -5.82 6.94
C LEU A 157 -5.47 -5.46 7.72
N GLU A 158 -5.29 -4.19 8.10
CA GLU A 158 -4.20 -3.75 8.97
C GLU A 158 -4.28 -4.39 10.37
N ASP A 159 -5.48 -4.63 10.89
CA ASP A 159 -5.70 -5.34 12.15
C ASP A 159 -5.27 -6.81 12.12
N TYR A 160 -5.10 -7.42 10.95
CA TYR A 160 -4.44 -8.70 10.80
C TYR A 160 -2.93 -8.61 11.05
N GLY A 161 -2.33 -7.42 10.86
CA GLY A 161 -0.91 -7.18 11.05
C GLY A 161 -0.18 -6.71 9.79
N VAL A 162 -0.90 -6.15 8.81
CA VAL A 162 -0.27 -5.52 7.64
C VAL A 162 0.43 -4.24 8.07
N ASP A 163 1.74 -4.13 7.83
CA ASP A 163 2.53 -2.98 8.26
C ASP A 163 2.43 -1.78 7.32
N PHE A 164 2.37 -2.04 6.03
CA PHE A 164 2.23 -1.01 4.99
C PHE A 164 1.74 -1.64 3.69
N TRP A 165 1.43 -0.81 2.68
CA TRP A 165 0.80 -1.25 1.44
C TRP A 165 1.73 -1.11 0.24
N TRP A 166 1.71 -2.13 -0.64
CA TRP A 166 2.28 -2.03 -1.97
C TRP A 166 1.16 -1.75 -2.97
N ILE A 167 1.08 -0.49 -3.43
CA ILE A 167 0.10 -0.03 -4.41
C ILE A 167 0.73 -0.20 -5.80
N ASP A 168 0.28 -1.18 -6.55
CA ASP A 168 0.85 -1.52 -7.84
C ASP A 168 -0.02 -0.99 -8.99
N TRP A 169 -0.11 -1.70 -10.09
CA TRP A 169 -0.75 -1.33 -11.34
C TRP A 169 -2.22 -0.91 -11.22
N GLN A 170 -2.75 -0.35 -12.33
CA GLN A 170 -4.18 -0.16 -12.58
C GLN A 170 -4.86 0.85 -11.67
N GLN A 171 -4.18 1.94 -11.44
CA GLN A 171 -4.83 3.16 -11.01
C GLN A 171 -5.20 3.98 -12.24
N ASN A 172 -6.27 4.76 -12.18
CA ASN A 172 -6.62 5.69 -13.24
C ASN A 172 -5.45 6.65 -13.50
N LEU A 173 -5.22 6.98 -14.77
CA LEU A 173 -4.07 7.81 -15.15
C LEU A 173 -4.17 9.24 -14.59
N MET A 174 -5.38 9.78 -14.52
CA MET A 174 -5.63 11.17 -14.11
C MET A 174 -6.76 11.24 -13.09
N ASN A 175 -6.58 12.08 -12.08
CA ASN A 175 -7.64 12.38 -11.14
C ASN A 175 -8.79 13.11 -11.85
N PRO A 176 -10.03 12.58 -11.81
CA PRO A 176 -11.15 13.15 -12.56
C PRO A 176 -11.61 14.52 -12.04
N ARG A 177 -11.25 14.87 -10.82
CA ARG A 177 -11.63 16.15 -10.21
C ARG A 177 -10.54 17.22 -10.27
N MET A 178 -9.31 16.82 -10.51
CA MET A 178 -8.16 17.74 -10.49
C MET A 178 -7.30 17.55 -11.73
N SER A 179 -7.53 18.38 -12.73
CA SER A 179 -6.73 18.38 -13.96
C SER A 179 -5.24 18.56 -13.65
N GLY A 180 -4.42 17.71 -14.25
CA GLY A 180 -2.97 17.74 -14.07
C GLY A 180 -2.46 16.97 -12.85
N LEU A 181 -3.35 16.44 -11.99
CA LEU A 181 -2.96 15.55 -10.89
C LEU A 181 -3.08 14.10 -11.37
N SER A 182 -2.02 13.33 -11.25
CA SER A 182 -2.09 11.88 -11.49
C SER A 182 -2.81 11.18 -10.35
N GLU A 183 -3.58 10.14 -10.66
CA GLU A 183 -4.25 9.33 -9.65
C GLU A 183 -3.24 8.61 -8.75
N THR A 184 -2.12 8.19 -9.30
CA THR A 184 -1.00 7.62 -8.53
C THR A 184 -0.50 8.56 -7.44
N PHE A 185 -0.26 9.83 -7.78
CA PHE A 185 0.19 10.81 -6.78
C PHE A 185 -0.87 11.04 -5.71
N TRP A 186 -2.13 11.09 -6.11
CA TRP A 186 -3.26 11.24 -5.18
C TRP A 186 -3.40 10.01 -4.27
N CYS A 187 -3.28 8.81 -4.82
CA CYS A 187 -3.29 7.56 -4.07
C CYS A 187 -2.17 7.53 -3.01
N ASN A 188 -0.95 7.91 -3.38
CA ASN A 188 0.17 8.04 -2.45
C ASN A 188 -0.13 9.02 -1.32
N HIS A 189 -0.72 10.17 -1.66
CA HIS A 189 -1.11 11.17 -0.67
C HIS A 189 -2.13 10.64 0.32
N VAL A 190 -3.16 9.96 -0.16
CA VAL A 190 -4.24 9.44 0.69
C VAL A 190 -3.73 8.32 1.60
N PHE A 191 -3.08 7.30 1.05
CA PHE A 191 -2.58 6.17 1.83
C PHE A 191 -1.52 6.59 2.85
N TYR A 192 -0.58 7.45 2.47
CA TYR A 192 0.44 7.95 3.38
C TYR A 192 -0.15 8.73 4.56
N ASN A 193 -1.09 9.63 4.28
CA ASN A 193 -1.69 10.46 5.32
C ASN A 193 -2.67 9.67 6.20
N ASP A 194 -3.39 8.71 5.63
CA ASP A 194 -4.21 7.80 6.43
C ASP A 194 -3.33 7.04 7.42
N MET A 195 -2.28 6.36 6.95
CA MET A 195 -1.36 5.64 7.82
C MET A 195 -0.78 6.54 8.93
N LYS A 196 -0.42 7.79 8.58
CA LYS A 196 0.08 8.77 9.56
C LYS A 196 -0.94 9.14 10.63
N GLN A 197 -2.21 9.15 10.29
CA GLN A 197 -3.30 9.50 11.22
C GLN A 197 -3.76 8.28 12.02
N HIS A 198 -3.90 7.15 11.36
CA HIS A 198 -4.41 5.91 11.96
C HIS A 198 -3.39 5.25 12.88
N ARG A 199 -2.10 5.31 12.54
CA ARG A 199 -1.00 4.72 13.31
C ARG A 199 0.10 5.75 13.60
N PRO A 200 -0.17 6.78 14.42
CA PRO A 200 0.74 7.90 14.66
C PRO A 200 2.06 7.52 15.35
N GLU A 201 2.12 6.33 15.96
CA GLU A 201 3.29 5.80 16.65
C GLU A 201 4.36 5.25 15.69
N VAL A 202 4.01 5.01 14.41
CA VAL A 202 4.95 4.52 13.40
C VAL A 202 5.24 5.58 12.34
N ARG A 203 6.41 5.49 11.71
CA ARG A 203 6.70 6.29 10.52
C ARG A 203 5.96 5.71 9.33
N PRO A 204 5.11 6.48 8.64
CA PRO A 204 4.38 5.98 7.48
C PRO A 204 5.34 5.55 6.37
N LEU A 205 4.99 4.49 5.70
CA LEU A 205 5.64 4.00 4.49
C LEU A 205 4.57 3.47 3.54
N ILE A 206 4.68 3.81 2.28
CA ILE A 206 3.95 3.18 1.19
C ILE A 206 4.96 2.71 0.16
N PHE A 207 4.65 1.66 -0.56
CA PHE A 207 5.46 1.16 -1.64
C PHE A 207 4.62 1.16 -2.92
N HIS A 208 5.13 1.79 -3.98
CA HIS A 208 4.40 1.82 -5.25
C HIS A 208 5.37 1.89 -6.44
N ARG A 209 4.87 1.53 -7.59
CA ARG A 209 5.65 1.44 -8.84
C ARG A 209 5.88 2.80 -9.48
N TRP A 210 4.89 3.66 -9.41
CA TRP A 210 4.82 4.89 -10.16
C TRP A 210 5.14 6.09 -9.28
N GLY A 211 6.27 6.68 -9.57
CA GLY A 211 6.70 7.90 -8.92
C GLY A 211 6.98 9.00 -9.93
N GLY A 212 7.29 10.17 -9.44
CA GLY A 212 7.65 11.33 -10.24
C GLY A 212 8.14 12.46 -9.35
N LEU A 213 8.34 13.63 -9.92
CA LEU A 213 8.67 14.82 -9.17
C LEU A 213 7.59 15.10 -8.12
N GLY A 214 8.00 15.21 -6.85
CA GLY A 214 7.10 15.40 -5.72
C GLY A 214 6.76 14.11 -4.96
N SER A 215 6.89 12.92 -5.54
CA SER A 215 6.59 11.64 -4.86
C SER A 215 7.50 11.38 -3.65
N HIS A 216 8.68 11.99 -3.59
CA HIS A 216 9.58 11.91 -2.42
C HIS A 216 8.96 12.45 -1.12
N ARG A 217 7.84 13.17 -1.20
CA ARG A 217 7.07 13.61 -0.01
C ARG A 217 6.41 12.45 0.73
N TYR A 218 6.22 11.34 0.04
CA TYR A 218 5.64 10.12 0.56
C TYR A 218 6.69 9.01 0.40
N PRO A 219 7.35 8.56 1.49
CA PRO A 219 8.39 7.55 1.40
C PRO A 219 7.89 6.27 0.73
N ILE A 220 8.57 5.91 -0.31
CA ILE A 220 8.25 4.80 -1.21
C ILE A 220 9.50 3.95 -1.47
#